data_39e8c11f7604277642b7b486910dcd6f
#
_entry.id   39e8c11f7604277642b7b486910dcd6f
#
_cell.length_a   1.000
_cell.length_b   1.000
_cell.length_c   1.000
_cell.angle_alpha   90.00
_cell.angle_beta   90.00
_cell.angle_gamma   90.00
#
_symmetry.space_group_name_H-M   'P 1'
#
loop_
_entity.id
_entity.type
_entity.pdbx_description
1 polymer ?
#
loop_
_entity_poly.entity_id
_entity_poly.type
_entity_poly.pdbx_seq_one_letter_code
_entity_poly.pdbx_strand_id
1 'polypeptide(L)'
;MYSSKQQAQLEAAASFVSKQLKNEPTGHDEAHINRVRQLAVHIAQQEGGSLFVIEMAAIVHDVIDDKLSSEWKLSPHDLKQQLLLWEVDTRDVRSIMDIITTMSFRHRHMQHKPVTLEGAIVQDADRLDAIGATGIARVFTYAGAKGEPHYTEGAHQGTVLVHMQEKLLRLKDLMNTCAGKKLAHERHEFMCLFIKTWKEECGLTDE
;
A
#
# COMPACT_ATOMS: atom_id res chain seq x y z
N MET A 1 8.14 -20.41 9.63
CA MET A 1 7.01 -20.68 10.54
C MET A 1 7.19 -19.78 11.76
N TYR A 2 6.15 -19.06 12.20
CA TYR A 2 6.23 -18.16 13.36
C TYR A 2 6.32 -18.97 14.66
N SER A 3 7.00 -18.43 15.66
CA SER A 3 6.86 -18.89 17.05
C SER A 3 5.48 -18.51 17.59
N SER A 4 5.02 -19.20 18.64
CA SER A 4 3.73 -18.85 19.28
C SER A 4 3.71 -17.38 19.77
N LYS A 5 4.86 -16.86 20.22
CA LYS A 5 5.02 -15.45 20.61
C LYS A 5 4.82 -14.52 19.41
N GLN A 6 5.47 -14.79 18.29
CA GLN A 6 5.34 -13.97 17.07
C GLN A 6 3.90 -13.99 16.53
N GLN A 7 3.24 -15.14 16.58
CA GLN A 7 1.83 -15.24 16.18
C GLN A 7 0.95 -14.32 17.04
N ALA A 8 1.08 -14.38 18.37
CA ALA A 8 0.33 -13.52 19.29
C ALA A 8 0.62 -12.02 19.05
N GLN A 9 1.87 -11.67 18.73
CA GLN A 9 2.27 -10.29 18.42
C GLN A 9 1.61 -9.78 17.13
N LEU A 10 1.57 -10.58 16.07
CA LEU A 10 0.89 -10.24 14.82
C LEU A 10 -0.62 -10.09 14.99
N GLU A 11 -1.24 -10.95 15.80
CA GLU A 11 -2.66 -10.88 16.11
C GLU A 11 -2.99 -9.61 16.93
N ALA A 12 -2.15 -9.29 17.93
CA ALA A 12 -2.30 -8.06 18.71
C ALA A 12 -2.20 -6.80 17.83
N ALA A 13 -1.21 -6.77 16.93
CA ALA A 13 -1.02 -5.67 15.99
C ALA A 13 -2.22 -5.54 15.03
N ALA A 14 -2.67 -6.63 14.43
CA ALA A 14 -3.82 -6.64 13.53
C ALA A 14 -5.10 -6.15 14.23
N SER A 15 -5.35 -6.63 15.46
CA SER A 15 -6.50 -6.19 16.27
C SER A 15 -6.43 -4.70 16.62
N PHE A 16 -5.24 -4.20 16.93
CA PHE A 16 -5.02 -2.78 17.22
C PHE A 16 -5.30 -1.92 16.00
N VAL A 17 -4.71 -2.26 14.85
CA VAL A 17 -4.87 -1.50 13.61
C VAL A 17 -6.33 -1.53 13.11
N SER A 18 -7.00 -2.68 13.19
CA SER A 18 -8.43 -2.80 12.87
C SER A 18 -9.31 -1.84 13.69
N LYS A 19 -9.02 -1.70 14.99
CA LYS A 19 -9.74 -0.74 15.86
C LYS A 19 -9.39 0.71 15.51
N GLN A 20 -8.12 0.97 15.22
CA GLN A 20 -7.62 2.31 14.89
C GLN A 20 -8.19 2.82 13.57
N LEU A 21 -8.32 1.98 12.55
CA LEU A 21 -8.79 2.35 11.20
C LEU A 21 -10.29 2.08 10.99
N LYS A 22 -11.03 1.76 12.05
CA LYS A 22 -12.47 1.53 11.97
C LYS A 22 -13.18 2.81 11.52
N ASN A 23 -13.89 2.75 10.39
CA ASN A 23 -14.59 3.86 9.74
C ASN A 23 -13.67 4.91 9.07
N GLU A 24 -12.44 4.56 8.75
CA GLU A 24 -11.54 5.42 7.98
C GLU A 24 -12.07 5.55 6.54
N PRO A 25 -12.42 6.79 6.04
CA PRO A 25 -13.15 6.95 4.79
C PRO A 25 -12.24 7.09 3.55
N THR A 26 -10.91 7.18 3.70
CA THR A 26 -9.99 7.49 2.59
C THR A 26 -9.47 6.28 1.84
N GLY A 27 -9.90 5.06 2.24
CA GLY A 27 -9.46 3.80 1.64
C GLY A 27 -8.18 3.22 2.24
N HIS A 28 -7.72 3.77 3.39
CA HIS A 28 -6.72 3.17 4.28
C HIS A 28 -7.42 2.33 5.35
N ASP A 29 -8.36 1.52 4.91
CA ASP A 29 -9.23 0.70 5.74
C ASP A 29 -8.58 -0.64 6.11
N GLU A 30 -9.22 -1.38 7.01
CA GLU A 30 -8.79 -2.72 7.42
C GLU A 30 -8.64 -3.68 6.21
N ALA A 31 -9.48 -3.54 5.20
CA ALA A 31 -9.42 -4.39 4.02
C ALA A 31 -8.14 -4.12 3.20
N HIS A 32 -7.69 -2.85 3.09
CA HIS A 32 -6.40 -2.49 2.51
C HIS A 32 -5.25 -3.15 3.27
N ILE A 33 -5.19 -2.96 4.59
CA ILE A 33 -4.14 -3.55 5.43
C ILE A 33 -4.06 -5.07 5.26
N ASN A 34 -5.20 -5.75 5.26
CA ASN A 34 -5.26 -7.21 5.08
C ASN A 34 -4.74 -7.64 3.70
N ARG A 35 -5.06 -6.92 2.62
CA ARG A 35 -4.55 -7.22 1.28
C ARG A 35 -3.05 -6.97 1.17
N VAL A 36 -2.55 -5.86 1.71
CA VAL A 36 -1.11 -5.56 1.72
C VAL A 36 -0.35 -6.60 2.53
N ARG A 37 -0.86 -6.98 3.71
CA ARG A 37 -0.31 -8.07 4.53
C ARG A 37 -0.20 -9.37 3.75
N GLN A 38 -1.26 -9.81 3.08
CA GLN A 38 -1.28 -11.04 2.28
C GLN A 38 -0.29 -10.98 1.11
N LEU A 39 -0.24 -9.85 0.39
CA LEU A 39 0.71 -9.64 -0.70
C LEU A 39 2.15 -9.65 -0.21
N ALA A 40 2.45 -8.98 0.91
CA ALA A 40 3.79 -8.96 1.49
C ALA A 40 4.27 -10.36 1.89
N VAL A 41 3.40 -11.15 2.54
CA VAL A 41 3.70 -12.56 2.88
C VAL A 41 3.90 -13.40 1.61
N HIS A 42 3.06 -13.24 0.59
CA HIS A 42 3.18 -13.97 -0.67
C HIS A 42 4.50 -13.65 -1.40
N ILE A 43 4.89 -12.37 -1.46
CA ILE A 43 6.18 -11.96 -2.05
C ILE A 43 7.34 -12.50 -1.22
N ALA A 44 7.28 -12.40 0.11
CA ALA A 44 8.33 -12.89 1.02
C ALA A 44 8.57 -14.40 0.89
N GLN A 45 7.54 -15.19 0.59
CA GLN A 45 7.68 -16.64 0.34
C GLN A 45 8.54 -16.95 -0.89
N GLN A 46 8.63 -16.03 -1.85
CA GLN A 46 9.42 -16.18 -3.07
C GLN A 46 10.79 -15.52 -2.98
N GLU A 47 10.87 -14.37 -2.32
CA GLU A 47 12.08 -13.53 -2.26
C GLU A 47 12.91 -13.78 -0.99
N GLY A 48 12.32 -14.34 0.08
CA GLY A 48 12.97 -14.51 1.38
C GLY A 48 12.80 -13.32 2.31
N GLY A 49 13.77 -13.13 3.20
CA GLY A 49 13.74 -12.10 4.23
C GLY A 49 13.11 -12.55 5.54
N SER A 50 13.07 -11.66 6.53
CA SER A 50 12.42 -11.91 7.83
C SER A 50 10.90 -11.79 7.70
N LEU A 51 10.22 -12.93 7.60
CA LEU A 51 8.76 -12.97 7.41
C LEU A 51 8.01 -12.22 8.52
N PHE A 52 8.48 -12.31 9.77
CA PHE A 52 7.88 -11.61 10.90
C PHE A 52 7.99 -10.08 10.75
N VAL A 53 9.16 -9.59 10.40
CA VAL A 53 9.40 -8.14 10.18
C VAL A 53 8.55 -7.62 9.03
N ILE A 54 8.50 -8.37 7.92
CA ILE A 54 7.73 -8.02 6.73
C ILE A 54 6.23 -7.94 7.07
N GLU A 55 5.69 -8.97 7.71
CA GLU A 55 4.25 -9.03 8.02
C GLU A 55 3.86 -7.99 9.05
N MET A 56 4.68 -7.80 10.11
CA MET A 56 4.45 -6.75 11.11
C MET A 56 4.50 -5.36 10.47
N ALA A 57 5.51 -5.07 9.65
CA ALA A 57 5.60 -3.79 8.94
C ALA A 57 4.39 -3.57 8.01
N ALA A 58 3.95 -4.60 7.29
CA ALA A 58 2.76 -4.52 6.43
C ALA A 58 1.47 -4.25 7.22
N ILE A 59 1.34 -4.77 8.45
CA ILE A 59 0.17 -4.49 9.32
C ILE A 59 0.16 -3.03 9.78
N VAL A 60 1.33 -2.47 10.13
CA VAL A 60 1.40 -1.14 10.79
C VAL A 60 1.83 -0.01 9.86
N HIS A 61 2.00 -0.25 8.54
CA HIS A 61 2.63 0.73 7.65
C HIS A 61 1.87 2.06 7.54
N ASP A 62 0.54 2.02 7.58
CA ASP A 62 -0.32 3.18 7.37
C ASP A 62 -0.63 3.97 8.65
N VAL A 63 -0.45 3.40 9.86
CA VAL A 63 -0.88 4.07 11.10
C VAL A 63 -0.14 5.37 11.41
N ILE A 64 0.97 5.64 10.72
CA ILE A 64 1.74 6.90 10.81
C ILE A 64 1.59 7.78 9.57
N ASP A 65 0.78 7.39 8.56
CA ASP A 65 0.65 8.15 7.31
C ASP A 65 -0.08 9.49 7.58
N ASP A 66 0.43 10.54 6.96
CA ASP A 66 -0.14 11.90 7.07
C ASP A 66 -1.48 12.06 6.34
N LYS A 67 -1.88 11.10 5.54
CA LYS A 67 -3.20 11.07 4.92
C LYS A 67 -4.31 10.74 5.92
N LEU A 68 -3.96 10.06 7.01
CA LEU A 68 -4.90 9.84 8.11
C LEU A 68 -5.18 11.16 8.84
N SER A 69 -6.42 11.36 9.25
CA SER A 69 -6.74 12.48 10.13
C SER A 69 -5.98 12.36 11.46
N SER A 70 -5.78 13.49 12.14
CA SER A 70 -5.04 13.52 13.42
C SER A 70 -5.64 12.60 14.50
N GLU A 71 -6.91 12.26 14.38
CA GLU A 71 -7.63 11.35 15.27
C GLU A 71 -7.20 9.89 15.12
N TRP A 72 -6.77 9.49 13.92
CA TRP A 72 -6.43 8.11 13.57
C TRP A 72 -4.93 7.85 13.48
N LYS A 73 -4.15 8.92 13.35
CA LYS A 73 -2.72 8.87 13.11
C LYS A 73 -1.92 8.73 14.41
N LEU A 74 -0.99 7.77 14.44
CA LEU A 74 0.02 7.69 15.48
C LEU A 74 1.26 8.52 15.12
N SER A 75 1.98 9.01 16.14
CA SER A 75 3.35 9.46 15.93
C SER A 75 4.28 8.25 15.75
N PRO A 76 5.42 8.40 15.04
CA PRO A 76 6.44 7.34 14.99
C PRO A 76 6.92 6.90 16.38
N HIS A 77 6.96 7.84 17.34
CA HIS A 77 7.31 7.53 18.73
C HIS A 77 6.28 6.60 19.38
N ASP A 78 4.98 6.91 19.25
CA ASP A 78 3.91 6.13 19.87
C ASP A 78 3.82 4.72 19.27
N LEU A 79 3.99 4.61 17.95
CA LEU A 79 4.04 3.29 17.30
C LEU A 79 5.23 2.47 17.79
N LYS A 80 6.41 3.09 17.96
CA LYS A 80 7.58 2.40 18.53
C LYS A 80 7.30 1.90 19.95
N GLN A 81 6.66 2.71 20.80
CA GLN A 81 6.27 2.30 22.14
C GLN A 81 5.25 1.14 22.08
N GLN A 82 4.31 1.20 21.15
CA GLN A 82 3.32 0.15 20.99
C GLN A 82 3.93 -1.20 20.57
N LEU A 83 4.92 -1.19 19.66
CA LEU A 83 5.68 -2.39 19.30
C LEU A 83 6.43 -2.98 20.49
N LEU A 84 7.03 -2.14 21.34
CA LEU A 84 7.69 -2.58 22.57
C LEU A 84 6.70 -3.12 23.60
N LEU A 85 5.50 -2.54 23.73
CA LEU A 85 4.43 -3.06 24.60
C LEU A 85 3.93 -4.43 24.15
N TRP A 86 3.97 -4.74 22.84
CA TRP A 86 3.72 -6.09 22.32
C TRP A 86 4.92 -7.02 22.49
N GLU A 87 5.96 -6.60 23.22
CA GLU A 87 7.20 -7.35 23.44
C GLU A 87 7.92 -7.79 22.16
N VAL A 88 7.82 -7.00 21.09
CA VAL A 88 8.61 -7.22 19.88
C VAL A 88 10.08 -6.96 20.22
N ASP A 89 10.97 -7.83 19.72
CA ASP A 89 12.41 -7.68 19.95
C ASP A 89 12.92 -6.33 19.42
N THR A 90 13.81 -5.70 20.19
CA THR A 90 14.31 -4.34 19.86
C THR A 90 15.00 -4.24 18.50
N ARG A 91 15.60 -5.34 18.02
CA ARG A 91 16.17 -5.42 16.68
C ARG A 91 15.08 -5.38 15.62
N ASP A 92 14.02 -6.17 15.80
CA ASP A 92 12.88 -6.20 14.88
C ASP A 92 12.12 -4.88 14.91
N VAL A 93 11.92 -4.27 16.09
CA VAL A 93 11.34 -2.92 16.22
C VAL A 93 12.11 -1.90 15.38
N ARG A 94 13.46 -1.91 15.44
CA ARG A 94 14.28 -1.01 14.62
C ARG A 94 14.04 -1.25 13.13
N SER A 95 14.11 -2.49 12.68
CA SER A 95 13.89 -2.84 11.27
C SER A 95 12.49 -2.43 10.78
N ILE A 96 11.44 -2.69 11.58
CA ILE A 96 10.07 -2.29 11.27
C ILE A 96 9.96 -0.77 11.16
N MET A 97 10.48 -0.03 12.11
CA MET A 97 10.44 1.44 12.11
C MET A 97 11.21 2.03 10.94
N ASP A 98 12.38 1.48 10.59
CA ASP A 98 13.16 1.91 9.43
C ASP A 98 12.37 1.71 8.12
N ILE A 99 11.67 0.58 7.97
CA ILE A 99 10.82 0.31 6.81
C ILE A 99 9.71 1.35 6.70
N ILE A 100 8.88 1.49 7.73
CA ILE A 100 7.68 2.32 7.65
C ILE A 100 7.97 3.82 7.57
N THR A 101 9.05 4.30 8.19
CA THR A 101 9.45 5.71 8.10
C THR A 101 10.04 6.06 6.73
N THR A 102 10.68 5.11 6.05
CA THR A 102 11.21 5.30 4.69
C THR A 102 10.17 5.12 3.60
N MET A 103 9.10 4.37 3.85
CA MET A 103 7.99 4.21 2.92
C MET A 103 7.09 5.46 2.82
N SER A 104 7.04 6.29 3.86
CA SER A 104 6.19 7.48 3.91
C SER A 104 6.45 8.41 2.72
N PHE A 105 5.41 8.76 2.00
CA PHE A 105 5.41 9.46 0.70
C PHE A 105 5.90 10.91 0.77
N ARG A 106 6.25 11.44 1.95
CA ARG A 106 6.73 12.83 2.13
C ARG A 106 8.07 13.12 1.46
N HIS A 107 8.86 12.10 1.18
CA HIS A 107 10.14 12.24 0.49
C HIS A 107 9.99 12.12 -1.03
N ARG A 108 8.93 12.69 -1.59
CA ARG A 108 8.55 12.63 -3.03
C ARG A 108 9.63 13.07 -4.01
N HIS A 109 10.67 13.76 -3.56
CA HIS A 109 11.76 14.24 -4.42
C HIS A 109 12.95 13.27 -4.52
N MET A 110 12.95 12.19 -3.75
CA MET A 110 13.92 11.13 -3.90
C MET A 110 13.18 9.81 -4.10
N GLN A 111 13.44 9.15 -5.20
CA GLN A 111 13.05 7.76 -5.45
C GLN A 111 13.85 6.88 -4.47
N HIS A 112 13.49 6.93 -3.19
CA HIS A 112 14.16 6.10 -2.20
C HIS A 112 13.82 4.64 -2.50
N LYS A 113 14.77 3.96 -3.10
CA LYS A 113 14.76 2.51 -3.10
C LYS A 113 14.89 2.06 -1.65
N PRO A 114 14.07 1.12 -1.21
CA PRO A 114 14.21 0.52 0.11
C PRO A 114 15.63 -0.01 0.29
N VAL A 115 16.20 0.23 1.47
CA VAL A 115 17.58 -0.18 1.79
C VAL A 115 17.64 -1.70 2.05
N THR A 116 16.50 -2.29 2.48
CA THR A 116 16.42 -3.71 2.85
C THR A 116 15.44 -4.46 1.95
N LEU A 117 15.63 -5.78 1.86
CA LEU A 117 14.71 -6.66 1.15
C LEU A 117 13.30 -6.61 1.76
N GLU A 118 13.21 -6.59 3.09
CA GLU A 118 11.94 -6.50 3.80
C GLU A 118 11.19 -5.22 3.43
N GLY A 119 11.89 -4.09 3.41
CA GLY A 119 11.32 -2.80 2.98
C GLY A 119 10.88 -2.81 1.51
N ALA A 120 11.67 -3.45 0.64
CA ALA A 120 11.33 -3.63 -0.76
C ALA A 120 10.02 -4.42 -0.94
N ILE A 121 9.86 -5.51 -0.18
CA ILE A 121 8.68 -6.37 -0.21
C ILE A 121 7.44 -5.62 0.28
N VAL A 122 7.52 -4.92 1.40
CA VAL A 122 6.36 -4.19 1.96
C VAL A 122 5.95 -3.04 1.03
N GLN A 123 6.91 -2.32 0.46
CA GLN A 123 6.64 -1.24 -0.49
C GLN A 123 6.01 -1.76 -1.79
N ASP A 124 6.46 -2.91 -2.29
CA ASP A 124 5.86 -3.54 -3.47
C ASP A 124 4.43 -3.99 -3.18
N ALA A 125 4.19 -4.58 -2.00
CA ALA A 125 2.86 -5.02 -1.59
C ALA A 125 1.85 -3.86 -1.51
N ASP A 126 2.24 -2.73 -0.94
CA ASP A 126 1.40 -1.53 -0.88
C ASP A 126 1.12 -0.97 -2.29
N ARG A 127 2.16 -0.84 -3.13
CA ARG A 127 2.01 -0.39 -4.52
C ARG A 127 1.12 -1.31 -5.36
N LEU A 128 1.22 -2.62 -5.14
CA LEU A 128 0.38 -3.60 -5.81
C LEU A 128 -1.10 -3.44 -5.45
N ASP A 129 -1.45 -3.06 -4.23
CA ASP A 129 -2.84 -2.83 -3.84
C ASP A 129 -3.46 -1.60 -4.53
N ALA A 130 -2.62 -0.69 -5.03
CA ALA A 130 -3.05 0.47 -5.80
C ALA A 130 -3.28 0.21 -7.30
N ILE A 131 -2.99 -1.00 -7.81
CA ILE A 131 -3.13 -1.34 -9.23
C ILE A 131 -3.95 -2.62 -9.45
N GLY A 132 -4.35 -2.88 -10.69
CA GLY A 132 -5.23 -3.99 -11.05
C GLY A 132 -6.69 -3.72 -10.70
N ALA A 133 -7.50 -4.76 -10.61
CA ALA A 133 -8.94 -4.66 -10.35
C ALA A 133 -9.25 -3.94 -9.02
N THR A 134 -8.49 -4.25 -7.96
CA THR A 134 -8.61 -3.56 -6.67
C THR A 134 -8.27 -2.08 -6.78
N GLY A 135 -7.18 -1.74 -7.47
CA GLY A 135 -6.77 -0.34 -7.69
C GLY A 135 -7.82 0.46 -8.46
N ILE A 136 -8.44 -0.14 -9.49
CA ILE A 136 -9.55 0.45 -10.23
C ILE A 136 -10.73 0.74 -9.29
N ALA A 137 -11.17 -0.26 -8.50
CA ALA A 137 -12.27 -0.07 -7.56
C ALA A 137 -11.97 1.05 -6.55
N ARG A 138 -10.77 1.09 -6.00
CA ARG A 138 -10.34 2.10 -5.01
C ARG A 138 -10.32 3.51 -5.60
N VAL A 139 -9.80 3.70 -6.82
CA VAL A 139 -9.73 5.04 -7.41
C VAL A 139 -11.12 5.61 -7.70
N PHE A 140 -12.08 4.80 -8.13
CA PHE A 140 -13.46 5.24 -8.32
C PHE A 140 -14.14 5.56 -6.98
N THR A 141 -13.91 4.75 -5.95
CA THR A 141 -14.45 5.03 -4.60
C THR A 141 -13.91 6.35 -4.06
N TYR A 142 -12.60 6.59 -4.18
CA TYR A 142 -11.98 7.84 -3.74
C TYR A 142 -12.52 9.05 -4.51
N ALA A 143 -12.58 8.96 -5.83
CA ALA A 143 -13.09 10.02 -6.67
C ALA A 143 -14.55 10.36 -6.35
N GLY A 144 -15.40 9.33 -6.16
CA GLY A 144 -16.79 9.51 -5.75
C GLY A 144 -16.93 10.23 -4.40
N ALA A 145 -16.09 9.88 -3.41
CA ALA A 145 -16.06 10.56 -2.11
C ALA A 145 -15.59 12.01 -2.18
N LYS A 146 -14.75 12.34 -3.18
CA LYS A 146 -14.23 13.71 -3.40
C LYS A 146 -15.05 14.53 -4.40
N GLY A 147 -16.04 13.94 -5.07
CA GLY A 147 -16.76 14.58 -6.16
C GLY A 147 -15.90 14.84 -7.41
N GLU A 148 -14.83 14.09 -7.57
CA GLU A 148 -13.95 14.19 -8.74
C GLU A 148 -14.61 13.50 -9.95
N PRO A 149 -14.56 14.12 -11.16
CA PRO A 149 -15.13 13.52 -12.35
C PRO A 149 -14.33 12.28 -12.78
N HIS A 150 -15.03 11.31 -13.37
CA HIS A 150 -14.38 10.11 -13.90
C HIS A 150 -13.48 10.44 -15.08
N TYR A 151 -13.96 11.26 -15.99
CA TYR A 151 -13.23 11.87 -17.11
C TYR A 151 -13.84 13.22 -17.47
N THR A 152 -13.08 14.03 -18.17
CA THR A 152 -13.55 15.29 -18.80
C THR A 152 -12.78 15.43 -20.10
N GLU A 153 -13.46 15.74 -21.19
CA GLU A 153 -12.83 15.92 -22.50
C GLU A 153 -11.80 17.07 -22.45
N GLY A 154 -10.59 16.81 -22.94
CA GLY A 154 -9.46 17.75 -22.88
C GLY A 154 -8.87 17.98 -21.49
N ALA A 155 -9.27 17.22 -20.45
CA ALA A 155 -8.70 17.38 -19.12
C ALA A 155 -7.30 16.76 -19.04
N HIS A 156 -6.34 17.54 -18.55
CA HIS A 156 -4.97 17.10 -18.29
C HIS A 156 -4.72 16.75 -16.80
N GLN A 157 -5.66 17.03 -15.90
CA GLN A 157 -5.55 16.75 -14.47
C GLN A 157 -6.92 16.62 -13.81
N GLY A 158 -6.96 16.00 -12.63
CA GLY A 158 -8.12 16.01 -11.74
C GLY A 158 -9.26 15.06 -12.13
N THR A 159 -8.98 14.05 -12.95
CA THR A 159 -9.96 12.99 -13.27
C THR A 159 -9.42 11.61 -12.95
N VAL A 160 -10.32 10.64 -12.76
CA VAL A 160 -9.96 9.23 -12.55
C VAL A 160 -9.11 8.70 -13.71
N LEU A 161 -9.48 9.01 -14.96
CA LEU A 161 -8.76 8.55 -16.14
C LEU A 161 -7.32 9.05 -16.16
N VAL A 162 -7.12 10.36 -15.97
CA VAL A 162 -5.79 10.97 -15.91
C VAL A 162 -4.97 10.38 -14.75
N HIS A 163 -5.58 10.22 -13.56
CA HIS A 163 -4.90 9.63 -12.41
C HIS A 163 -4.43 8.19 -12.69
N MET A 164 -5.27 7.37 -13.34
CA MET A 164 -4.87 6.02 -13.75
C MET A 164 -3.68 6.05 -14.72
N GLN A 165 -3.73 6.88 -15.75
CA GLN A 165 -2.70 6.95 -16.79
C GLN A 165 -1.38 7.52 -16.28
N GLU A 166 -1.42 8.64 -15.57
CA GLU A 166 -0.20 9.36 -15.17
C GLU A 166 0.48 8.79 -13.94
N LYS A 167 -0.28 8.13 -13.06
CA LYS A 167 0.24 7.64 -11.79
C LYS A 167 0.17 6.14 -11.65
N LEU A 168 -1.03 5.53 -11.78
CA LEU A 168 -1.18 4.12 -11.41
C LEU A 168 -0.48 3.20 -12.41
N LEU A 169 -0.57 3.47 -13.71
CA LEU A 169 0.14 2.67 -14.72
C LEU A 169 1.66 2.71 -14.59
N ARG A 170 2.22 3.77 -14.00
CA ARG A 170 3.67 3.89 -13.78
C ARG A 170 4.17 3.06 -12.59
N LEU A 171 3.28 2.61 -11.71
CA LEU A 171 3.68 1.88 -10.49
C LEU A 171 4.39 0.55 -10.83
N LYS A 172 4.08 -0.10 -11.96
CA LYS A 172 4.77 -1.32 -12.38
C LYS A 172 6.28 -1.14 -12.51
N ASP A 173 6.72 0.03 -12.98
CA ASP A 173 8.14 0.33 -13.22
C ASP A 173 8.89 0.70 -11.92
N LEU A 174 8.15 0.89 -10.84
CA LEU A 174 8.67 1.24 -9.52
C LEU A 174 8.81 0.02 -8.60
N MET A 175 8.46 -1.19 -9.05
CA MET A 175 8.60 -2.40 -8.24
C MET A 175 10.07 -2.77 -8.04
N ASN A 176 10.37 -3.24 -6.84
CA ASN A 176 11.72 -3.55 -6.39
C ASN A 176 12.07 -5.03 -6.61
N THR A 177 11.17 -5.94 -6.21
CA THR A 177 11.39 -7.40 -6.18
C THR A 177 11.00 -8.08 -7.49
N CYS A 178 11.54 -9.28 -7.74
CA CYS A 178 11.17 -10.06 -8.94
C CYS A 178 9.69 -10.49 -8.89
N ALA A 179 9.24 -10.98 -7.74
CA ALA A 179 7.85 -11.37 -7.53
C ALA A 179 6.90 -10.17 -7.65
N GLY A 180 7.25 -9.02 -7.05
CA GLY A 180 6.49 -7.77 -7.18
C GLY A 180 6.35 -7.31 -8.63
N LYS A 181 7.43 -7.34 -9.41
CA LYS A 181 7.42 -7.00 -10.84
C LYS A 181 6.49 -7.89 -11.66
N LYS A 182 6.51 -9.21 -11.39
CA LYS A 182 5.64 -10.16 -12.08
C LYS A 182 4.17 -9.86 -11.80
N LEU A 183 3.80 -9.72 -10.53
CA LEU A 183 2.43 -9.38 -10.14
C LEU A 183 1.97 -8.02 -10.68
N ALA A 184 2.87 -7.04 -10.69
CA ALA A 184 2.57 -5.71 -11.22
C ALA A 184 2.35 -5.72 -12.73
N HIS A 185 3.09 -6.55 -13.48
CA HIS A 185 2.87 -6.70 -14.91
C HIS A 185 1.46 -7.24 -15.22
N GLU A 186 1.05 -8.31 -14.55
CA GLU A 186 -0.29 -8.89 -14.72
C GLU A 186 -1.41 -7.88 -14.39
N ARG A 187 -1.26 -7.13 -13.30
CA ARG A 187 -2.21 -6.09 -12.89
C ARG A 187 -2.24 -4.90 -13.83
N HIS A 188 -1.09 -4.52 -14.36
CA HIS A 188 -0.96 -3.44 -15.34
C HIS A 188 -1.66 -3.78 -16.66
N GLU A 189 -1.45 -4.99 -17.19
CA GLU A 189 -2.11 -5.44 -18.42
C GLU A 189 -3.64 -5.39 -18.27
N PHE A 190 -4.15 -5.82 -17.14
CA PHE A 190 -5.58 -5.72 -16.84
C PHE A 190 -6.07 -4.26 -16.81
N MET A 191 -5.30 -3.34 -16.19
CA MET A 191 -5.67 -1.92 -16.17
C MET A 191 -5.63 -1.29 -17.55
N CYS A 192 -4.66 -1.64 -18.38
CA CYS A 192 -4.59 -1.17 -19.77
C CYS A 192 -5.83 -1.62 -20.57
N LEU A 193 -6.21 -2.88 -20.42
CA LEU A 193 -7.43 -3.41 -21.06
C LEU A 193 -8.68 -2.68 -20.57
N PHE A 194 -8.81 -2.49 -19.26
CA PHE A 194 -9.94 -1.76 -18.66
C PHE A 194 -10.03 -0.33 -19.21
N ILE A 195 -8.92 0.42 -19.19
CA ILE A 195 -8.89 1.81 -19.66
C ILE A 195 -9.26 1.89 -21.14
N LYS A 196 -8.74 0.98 -21.96
CA LYS A 196 -9.05 0.92 -23.40
C LYS A 196 -10.55 0.71 -23.60
N THR A 197 -11.12 -0.35 -23.01
CA THR A 197 -12.54 -0.68 -23.13
C THR A 197 -13.43 0.47 -22.63
N TRP A 198 -13.07 1.04 -21.49
CA TRP A 198 -13.82 2.15 -20.91
C TRP A 198 -13.79 3.40 -21.80
N LYS A 199 -12.65 3.74 -22.43
CA LYS A 199 -12.57 4.84 -23.40
C LYS A 199 -13.45 4.59 -24.61
N GLU A 200 -13.45 3.37 -25.16
CA GLU A 200 -14.31 2.97 -26.28
C GLU A 200 -15.79 3.13 -25.93
N GLU A 201 -16.23 2.65 -24.75
CA GLU A 201 -17.62 2.76 -24.28
C GLU A 201 -18.05 4.22 -24.04
N CYS A 202 -17.12 5.10 -23.66
CA CYS A 202 -17.38 6.53 -23.43
C CYS A 202 -17.23 7.38 -24.71
N GLY A 203 -16.84 6.79 -25.85
CA GLY A 203 -16.59 7.52 -27.09
C GLY A 203 -15.35 8.45 -27.03
N LEU A 204 -14.42 8.19 -26.10
CA LEU A 204 -13.19 8.97 -25.96
C LEU A 204 -12.15 8.48 -26.95
N THR A 205 -11.70 9.36 -27.84
CA THR A 205 -10.62 9.07 -28.79
C THR A 205 -9.26 9.38 -28.16
N ASP A 206 -8.22 8.62 -28.52
CA ASP A 206 -6.85 9.01 -28.27
C ASP A 206 -6.49 10.11 -29.29
N GLU A 207 -6.31 11.35 -28.83
CA GLU A 207 -5.67 12.40 -29.63
C GLU A 207 -4.15 12.19 -29.67
#